data_0bb92e2dce2dc3b260376b0320f20166
#
_entry.id   0bb92e2dce2dc3b260376b0320f20166
#
_cell.length_a   1.000
_cell.length_b   1.000
_cell.length_c   1.000
_cell.angle_alpha   90.00
_cell.angle_beta   90.00
_cell.angle_gamma   90.00
#
_symmetry.space_group_name_H-M   'P 1'
#
loop_
_entity.id
_entity.type
_entity.pdbx_description
1 polymer ?
#
loop_
_entity_poly.entity_id
_entity_poly.type
_entity_poly.pdbx_seq_one_letter_code
_entity_poly.pdbx_strand_id
1 'polypeptide(L)'
;MKPIIAALHIIALTGVLVATAAMPQTLALPPALIRLDSDAGAQLLLDSQARRAYWPLSVHFLTQKNQAYCGVASMVMVLNALGVKAPPAAGYEPFATFTQDNLLNERTEAILPLQTLLKQGMTLTQLGRILASHGTSVDVRHADDEGLDKFRSDAARRLSAPGGFVLANYLRRAIGQETGGHISPLAAYDAKSDRFLILDVSRYKYPPVWVTAPELYAAMNTIDGDNDGRRRGYVLIGP
;
A
#
# COMPACT_ATOMS: atom_id res chain seq x y z
N MET A 1 23.01 -83.94 8.43
CA MET A 1 23.00 -82.56 8.91
C MET A 1 22.70 -81.67 7.72
N LYS A 2 21.52 -81.09 7.66
CA LYS A 2 21.15 -80.10 6.61
C LYS A 2 21.26 -78.71 7.19
N PRO A 3 21.84 -77.70 6.50
CA PRO A 3 21.87 -76.31 7.00
C PRO A 3 20.52 -75.62 6.71
N ILE A 4 20.00 -74.96 7.74
CA ILE A 4 18.84 -74.07 7.63
C ILE A 4 19.35 -72.70 7.22
N ILE A 5 18.94 -72.26 6.03
CA ILE A 5 19.22 -70.87 5.52
C ILE A 5 18.06 -70.01 6.03
N ALA A 6 18.36 -69.10 6.97
CA ALA A 6 17.41 -68.07 7.39
C ALA A 6 17.45 -66.89 6.39
N ALA A 7 16.32 -66.64 5.73
CA ALA A 7 16.16 -65.51 4.85
C ALA A 7 15.79 -64.25 5.67
N LEU A 8 16.66 -63.26 5.69
CA LEU A 8 16.43 -61.97 6.33
C LEU A 8 15.65 -61.06 5.36
N HIS A 9 14.40 -60.75 5.69
CA HIS A 9 13.60 -59.82 4.91
C HIS A 9 13.88 -58.39 5.44
N ILE A 10 14.56 -57.59 4.61
CA ILE A 10 14.75 -56.15 4.87
C ILE A 10 13.53 -55.43 4.32
N ILE A 11 12.67 -54.89 5.19
CA ILE A 11 11.55 -54.02 4.81
C ILE A 11 12.14 -52.63 4.69
N ALA A 12 12.31 -52.12 3.46
CA ALA A 12 12.67 -50.72 3.20
C ALA A 12 11.45 -49.83 3.39
N LEU A 13 11.41 -49.10 4.49
CA LEU A 13 10.39 -48.07 4.76
C LEU A 13 10.73 -46.80 3.95
N THR A 14 10.12 -46.65 2.76
CA THR A 14 10.22 -45.42 1.97
C THR A 14 9.32 -44.36 2.59
N GLY A 15 9.88 -43.50 3.43
CA GLY A 15 9.19 -42.31 3.94
C GLY A 15 8.99 -41.28 2.80
N VAL A 16 7.73 -41.07 2.41
CA VAL A 16 7.36 -39.96 1.51
C VAL A 16 7.44 -38.67 2.32
N LEU A 17 8.49 -37.87 2.11
CA LEU A 17 8.56 -36.48 2.58
C LEU A 17 7.53 -35.66 1.77
N VAL A 18 6.37 -35.40 2.36
CA VAL A 18 5.46 -34.38 1.84
C VAL A 18 6.04 -33.01 2.21
N ALA A 19 6.72 -32.38 1.28
CA ALA A 19 7.13 -30.99 1.44
C ALA A 19 5.87 -30.12 1.42
N THR A 20 5.39 -29.72 2.59
CA THR A 20 4.38 -28.67 2.71
C THR A 20 5.03 -27.38 2.27
N ALA A 21 4.69 -26.89 1.06
CA ALA A 21 5.08 -25.55 0.63
C ALA A 21 4.52 -24.57 1.67
N ALA A 22 5.43 -23.86 2.37
CA ALA A 22 5.04 -22.79 3.27
C ALA A 22 4.40 -21.69 2.42
N MET A 23 3.08 -21.61 2.42
CA MET A 23 2.36 -20.50 1.82
C MET A 23 2.77 -19.22 2.56
N PRO A 24 3.09 -18.12 1.86
CA PRO A 24 3.31 -16.85 2.53
C PRO A 24 2.05 -16.52 3.33
N GLN A 25 2.18 -16.51 4.65
CA GLN A 25 1.05 -16.27 5.56
C GLN A 25 0.76 -14.76 5.59
N THR A 26 0.00 -14.27 4.62
CA THR A 26 -0.73 -13.02 4.78
C THR A 26 -1.82 -13.23 5.85
N LEU A 27 -2.13 -12.16 6.58
CA LEU A 27 -3.20 -12.19 7.57
C LEU A 27 -4.56 -12.46 6.89
N ALA A 28 -5.49 -13.05 7.64
CA ALA A 28 -6.84 -13.29 7.16
C ALA A 28 -7.51 -11.99 6.72
N LEU A 29 -8.10 -12.01 5.55
CA LEU A 29 -8.80 -10.84 5.01
C LEU A 29 -10.23 -10.77 5.53
N PRO A 30 -10.69 -9.60 6.04
CA PRO A 30 -12.10 -9.41 6.40
C PRO A 30 -13.03 -9.68 5.21
N PRO A 31 -14.19 -10.33 5.42
CA PRO A 31 -15.10 -10.71 4.33
C PRO A 31 -15.65 -9.54 3.50
N ALA A 32 -15.68 -8.34 4.07
CA ALA A 32 -16.13 -7.13 3.37
C ALA A 32 -15.14 -6.64 2.30
N LEU A 33 -13.87 -7.04 2.40
CA LEU A 33 -12.81 -6.66 1.48
C LEU A 33 -12.69 -7.68 0.35
N ILE A 34 -12.54 -7.20 -0.89
CA ILE A 34 -12.38 -8.07 -2.07
C ILE A 34 -10.91 -8.00 -2.51
N ARG A 35 -10.24 -9.16 -2.58
CA ARG A 35 -8.85 -9.24 -3.09
C ARG A 35 -8.80 -8.83 -4.56
N LEU A 36 -7.78 -8.04 -4.93
CA LEU A 36 -7.56 -7.68 -6.33
C LEU A 36 -7.33 -8.91 -7.22
N ASP A 37 -6.60 -9.91 -6.72
CA ASP A 37 -6.21 -11.12 -7.43
C ASP A 37 -7.29 -12.24 -7.40
N SER A 38 -8.51 -11.92 -6.98
CA SER A 38 -9.69 -12.76 -7.18
C SER A 38 -10.41 -12.41 -8.49
N ASP A 39 -11.21 -13.32 -9.04
CA ASP A 39 -12.01 -13.07 -10.25
C ASP A 39 -12.89 -11.81 -10.07
N ALA A 40 -13.55 -11.69 -8.91
CA ALA A 40 -14.36 -10.51 -8.59
C ALA A 40 -13.54 -9.23 -8.52
N GLY A 41 -12.36 -9.27 -7.90
CA GLY A 41 -11.47 -8.11 -7.79
C GLY A 41 -10.87 -7.69 -9.12
N ALA A 42 -10.49 -8.64 -9.95
CA ALA A 42 -10.01 -8.39 -11.32
C ALA A 42 -11.12 -7.76 -12.18
N GLN A 43 -12.35 -8.28 -12.08
CA GLN A 43 -13.50 -7.75 -12.83
C GLN A 43 -13.82 -6.31 -12.40
N LEU A 44 -13.78 -5.99 -11.10
CA LEU A 44 -13.95 -4.62 -10.62
C LEU A 44 -12.93 -3.66 -11.24
N LEU A 45 -11.67 -4.08 -11.38
CA LEU A 45 -10.65 -3.26 -12.03
C LEU A 45 -10.96 -3.04 -13.52
N LEU A 46 -11.39 -4.08 -14.22
CA LEU A 46 -11.72 -3.99 -15.66
C LEU A 46 -12.93 -3.09 -15.89
N ASP A 47 -13.93 -3.12 -15.02
CA ASP A 47 -15.16 -2.34 -15.13
C ASP A 47 -14.99 -0.88 -14.67
N SER A 48 -14.01 -0.60 -13.80
CA SER A 48 -13.76 0.73 -13.25
C SER A 48 -13.43 1.76 -14.33
N GLN A 49 -14.09 2.93 -14.29
CA GLN A 49 -13.77 4.05 -15.18
C GLN A 49 -12.61 4.90 -14.63
N ALA A 50 -12.52 5.09 -13.32
CA ALA A 50 -11.44 5.83 -12.66
C ALA A 50 -10.31 4.89 -12.27
N ARG A 51 -9.52 4.40 -13.24
CA ARG A 51 -8.41 3.45 -13.02
C ARG A 51 -7.10 3.85 -13.69
N ARG A 52 -7.01 5.10 -14.16
CA ARG A 52 -5.81 5.53 -14.91
C ARG A 52 -4.55 5.48 -14.06
N ALA A 53 -4.67 5.76 -12.76
CA ALA A 53 -3.57 5.68 -11.81
C ALA A 53 -3.04 4.26 -11.58
N TYR A 54 -3.85 3.23 -11.81
CA TYR A 54 -3.45 1.83 -11.58
C TYR A 54 -2.20 1.43 -12.36
N TRP A 55 -2.17 1.74 -13.65
CA TRP A 55 -1.09 1.28 -14.53
C TRP A 55 0.29 1.80 -14.11
N PRO A 56 0.53 3.12 -13.96
CA PRO A 56 1.83 3.61 -13.52
C PRO A 56 2.16 3.17 -12.08
N LEU A 57 1.18 3.11 -11.17
CA LEU A 57 1.43 2.62 -9.82
C LEU A 57 1.80 1.14 -9.76
N SER A 58 1.20 0.30 -10.62
CA SER A 58 1.49 -1.13 -10.67
C SER A 58 2.92 -1.42 -11.17
N VAL A 59 3.44 -0.60 -12.10
CA VAL A 59 4.85 -0.68 -12.56
C VAL A 59 5.83 -0.44 -11.42
N HIS A 60 5.47 0.45 -10.47
CA HIS A 60 6.31 0.83 -9.34
C HIS A 60 5.86 0.24 -8.00
N PHE A 61 4.96 -0.76 -8.03
CA PHE A 61 4.41 -1.35 -6.80
C PHE A 61 5.48 -2.12 -6.01
N LEU A 62 5.74 -1.68 -4.79
CA LEU A 62 6.77 -2.22 -3.92
C LEU A 62 6.26 -2.52 -2.51
N THR A 63 7.05 -3.30 -1.75
CA THR A 63 6.77 -3.59 -0.34
C THR A 63 7.50 -2.58 0.54
N GLN A 64 6.81 -2.02 1.53
CA GLN A 64 7.45 -1.15 2.52
C GLN A 64 8.60 -1.87 3.25
N LYS A 65 9.70 -1.16 3.49
CA LYS A 65 10.95 -1.70 4.06
C LYS A 65 10.79 -2.16 5.52
N ASN A 66 9.97 -1.46 6.28
CA ASN A 66 9.61 -1.76 7.67
C ASN A 66 8.23 -1.20 8.01
N GLN A 67 7.73 -1.42 9.22
CA GLN A 67 6.37 -1.07 9.59
C GLN A 67 6.08 0.45 9.64
N ALA A 68 7.10 1.31 9.75
CA ALA A 68 6.97 2.77 9.74
C ALA A 68 6.98 3.39 8.32
N TYR A 69 7.37 2.61 7.31
CA TYR A 69 7.70 3.12 5.97
C TYR A 69 6.52 3.08 4.97
N CYS A 70 5.28 2.93 5.44
CA CYS A 70 4.12 2.90 4.54
C CYS A 70 4.00 4.17 3.69
N GLY A 71 4.16 5.34 4.28
CA GLY A 71 4.18 6.62 3.56
C GLY A 71 5.38 6.77 2.64
N VAL A 72 6.58 6.35 3.08
CA VAL A 72 7.80 6.37 2.26
C VAL A 72 7.62 5.51 1.01
N ALA A 73 7.19 4.27 1.17
CA ALA A 73 6.93 3.35 0.06
C ALA A 73 5.88 3.92 -0.91
N SER A 74 4.79 4.47 -0.38
CA SER A 74 3.72 5.08 -1.18
C SER A 74 4.21 6.29 -1.98
N MET A 75 5.05 7.15 -1.38
CA MET A 75 5.66 8.30 -2.07
C MET A 75 6.64 7.86 -3.17
N VAL A 76 7.47 6.84 -2.91
CA VAL A 76 8.37 6.27 -3.93
C VAL A 76 7.59 5.81 -5.16
N MET A 77 6.48 5.09 -4.96
CA MET A 77 5.61 4.67 -6.06
C MET A 77 5.10 5.86 -6.87
N VAL A 78 4.58 6.88 -6.20
CA VAL A 78 3.99 8.07 -6.86
C VAL A 78 5.04 8.90 -7.58
N LEU A 79 6.19 9.18 -6.96
CA LEU A 79 7.25 10.01 -7.57
C LEU A 79 7.86 9.35 -8.80
N ASN A 80 8.08 8.03 -8.75
CA ASN A 80 8.53 7.26 -9.91
C ASN A 80 7.45 7.21 -11.01
N ALA A 81 6.18 7.02 -10.66
CA ALA A 81 5.06 7.02 -11.59
C ALA A 81 4.84 8.39 -12.27
N LEU A 82 5.19 9.49 -11.60
CA LEU A 82 5.17 10.85 -12.15
C LEU A 82 6.41 11.15 -13.02
N GLY A 83 7.45 10.33 -12.97
CA GLY A 83 8.72 10.60 -13.64
C GLY A 83 9.47 11.81 -13.04
N VAL A 84 9.26 12.09 -11.75
CA VAL A 84 10.00 13.13 -11.05
C VAL A 84 11.49 12.80 -11.10
N LYS A 85 12.34 13.83 -11.36
CA LYS A 85 13.79 13.63 -11.43
C LYS A 85 14.32 13.04 -10.11
N ALA A 86 14.71 11.78 -10.17
CA ALA A 86 15.21 11.04 -9.01
C ALA A 86 16.73 11.26 -8.81
N PRO A 87 17.23 11.10 -7.58
CA PRO A 87 18.67 11.00 -7.33
C PRO A 87 19.22 9.66 -7.85
N PRO A 88 20.56 9.53 -7.99
CA PRO A 88 21.19 8.24 -8.21
C PRO A 88 20.74 7.22 -7.17
N ALA A 89 20.52 5.99 -7.61
CA ALA A 89 20.09 4.91 -6.71
C ALA A 89 21.22 3.91 -6.54
N ALA A 90 21.69 3.73 -5.29
CA ALA A 90 22.75 2.78 -4.96
C ALA A 90 22.38 1.36 -5.41
N GLY A 91 23.28 0.71 -6.15
CA GLY A 91 23.09 -0.62 -6.72
C GLY A 91 22.33 -0.65 -8.06
N TYR A 92 22.00 0.51 -8.62
CA TYR A 92 21.35 0.64 -9.94
C TYR A 92 22.12 1.54 -10.90
N GLU A 93 23.36 1.90 -10.56
CA GLU A 93 24.18 2.79 -11.40
C GLU A 93 24.28 2.29 -12.85
N PRO A 94 24.22 3.15 -13.87
CA PRO A 94 24.15 4.62 -13.80
C PRO A 94 22.71 5.18 -13.70
N PHE A 95 21.71 4.33 -13.43
CA PHE A 95 20.30 4.72 -13.46
C PHE A 95 19.89 5.46 -12.16
N ALA A 96 18.95 6.41 -12.31
CA ALA A 96 18.37 7.15 -11.22
C ALA A 96 16.90 6.76 -11.06
N THR A 97 16.50 6.44 -9.83
CA THR A 97 15.13 6.14 -9.44
C THR A 97 14.94 6.44 -7.96
N PHE A 98 13.73 6.83 -7.55
CA PHE A 98 13.44 6.90 -6.13
C PHE A 98 13.38 5.49 -5.53
N THR A 99 14.01 5.35 -4.38
CA THR A 99 13.97 4.18 -3.52
C THR A 99 13.59 4.59 -2.10
N GLN A 100 13.28 3.64 -1.24
CA GLN A 100 13.00 3.93 0.17
C GLN A 100 14.24 4.38 0.94
N ASP A 101 15.43 4.26 0.35
CA ASP A 101 16.70 4.67 0.95
C ASP A 101 17.15 6.08 0.53
N ASN A 102 16.71 6.56 -0.65
CA ASN A 102 17.13 7.85 -1.19
C ASN A 102 16.03 8.92 -1.28
N LEU A 103 14.78 8.55 -0.97
CA LEU A 103 13.67 9.50 -0.94
C LEU A 103 13.85 10.55 0.17
N LEU A 104 14.30 10.10 1.34
CA LEU A 104 14.55 10.98 2.48
C LEU A 104 15.93 11.63 2.33
N ASN A 105 15.99 12.94 2.53
CA ASN A 105 17.18 13.78 2.37
C ASN A 105 17.15 14.94 3.39
N GLU A 106 18.12 15.82 3.37
CA GLU A 106 18.22 16.94 4.32
C GLU A 106 16.96 17.83 4.36
N ARG A 107 16.29 18.06 3.22
CA ARG A 107 15.04 18.84 3.19
C ARG A 107 13.89 18.11 3.86
N THR A 108 13.80 16.80 3.65
CA THR A 108 12.75 15.97 4.27
C THR A 108 13.02 15.74 5.75
N GLU A 109 14.27 15.72 6.18
CA GLU A 109 14.68 15.64 7.59
C GLU A 109 14.15 16.83 8.41
N ALA A 110 14.13 18.03 7.82
CA ALA A 110 13.55 19.22 8.45
C ALA A 110 12.00 19.14 8.58
N ILE A 111 11.33 18.29 7.80
CA ILE A 111 9.88 18.08 7.87
C ILE A 111 9.54 16.94 8.83
N LEU A 112 10.29 15.86 8.76
CA LEU A 112 10.11 14.64 9.54
C LEU A 112 11.47 13.97 9.79
N PRO A 113 12.06 14.15 10.98
CA PRO A 113 13.30 13.48 11.35
C PRO A 113 13.18 11.97 11.24
N LEU A 114 14.22 11.31 10.71
CA LEU A 114 14.24 9.87 10.49
C LEU A 114 13.90 9.08 11.78
N GLN A 115 14.42 9.51 12.92
CA GLN A 115 14.15 8.86 14.21
C GLN A 115 12.68 8.97 14.62
N THR A 116 12.02 10.07 14.30
CA THR A 116 10.58 10.27 14.52
C THR A 116 9.79 9.36 13.59
N LEU A 117 10.15 9.31 12.30
CA LEU A 117 9.52 8.42 11.32
C LEU A 117 9.59 6.95 11.79
N LEU A 118 10.77 6.48 12.21
CA LEU A 118 10.97 5.09 12.65
C LEU A 118 10.15 4.73 13.89
N LYS A 119 9.86 5.69 14.76
CA LYS A 119 9.12 5.50 16.01
C LYS A 119 7.61 5.61 15.83
N GLN A 120 7.13 6.54 15.00
CA GLN A 120 5.71 6.95 14.95
C GLN A 120 5.10 6.82 13.54
N GLY A 121 5.91 6.61 12.49
CA GLY A 121 5.44 6.77 11.12
C GLY A 121 5.37 8.26 10.71
N MET A 122 4.40 8.63 9.88
CA MET A 122 4.21 10.03 9.46
C MET A 122 2.73 10.42 9.47
N THR A 123 2.48 11.70 9.71
CA THR A 123 1.17 12.31 9.62
C THR A 123 0.79 12.63 8.18
N LEU A 124 -0.49 12.85 7.91
CA LEU A 124 -0.98 13.26 6.60
C LEU A 124 -0.34 14.58 6.13
N THR A 125 -0.18 15.55 7.04
CA THR A 125 0.46 16.84 6.75
C THR A 125 1.94 16.68 6.39
N GLN A 126 2.69 15.84 7.10
CA GLN A 126 4.10 15.54 6.79
C GLN A 126 4.22 14.85 5.43
N LEU A 127 3.35 13.89 5.12
CA LEU A 127 3.28 13.22 3.81
C LEU A 127 3.14 14.24 2.68
N GLY A 128 2.19 15.17 2.80
CA GLY A 128 1.96 16.21 1.80
C GLY A 128 3.16 17.16 1.65
N ARG A 129 3.76 17.60 2.76
CA ARG A 129 4.94 18.49 2.74
C ARG A 129 6.17 17.82 2.11
N ILE A 130 6.39 16.52 2.37
CA ILE A 130 7.50 15.78 1.76
C ILE A 130 7.27 15.64 0.26
N LEU A 131 6.07 15.26 -0.20
CA LEU A 131 5.74 15.22 -1.63
C LEU A 131 5.96 16.57 -2.31
N ALA A 132 5.46 17.66 -1.73
CA ALA A 132 5.64 19.01 -2.25
C ALA A 132 7.13 19.42 -2.35
N SER A 133 7.98 18.96 -1.42
CA SER A 133 9.43 19.23 -1.45
C SER A 133 10.15 18.56 -2.64
N HIS A 134 9.52 17.59 -3.27
CA HIS A 134 9.97 16.94 -4.51
C HIS A 134 9.39 17.58 -5.79
N GLY A 135 8.67 18.71 -5.66
CA GLY A 135 8.17 19.50 -6.79
C GLY A 135 6.82 19.02 -7.35
N THR A 136 6.09 18.21 -6.63
CA THR A 136 4.74 17.78 -7.04
C THR A 136 3.67 18.77 -6.56
N SER A 137 2.57 18.87 -7.31
CA SER A 137 1.35 19.56 -6.87
C SER A 137 0.62 18.69 -5.84
N VAL A 138 0.33 19.23 -4.66
CA VAL A 138 -0.22 18.48 -3.53
C VAL A 138 -1.37 19.24 -2.90
N ASP A 139 -2.49 18.53 -2.68
CA ASP A 139 -3.65 19.02 -1.94
C ASP A 139 -3.98 18.04 -0.81
N VAL A 140 -3.76 18.47 0.44
CA VAL A 140 -3.97 17.66 1.66
C VAL A 140 -5.38 17.89 2.17
N ARG A 141 -6.15 16.82 2.33
CA ARG A 141 -7.54 16.84 2.80
C ARG A 141 -7.68 15.97 4.05
N HIS A 142 -7.97 16.59 5.18
CA HIS A 142 -8.38 15.86 6.37
C HIS A 142 -9.86 15.46 6.25
N ALA A 143 -10.22 14.31 6.80
CA ALA A 143 -11.58 13.78 6.62
C ALA A 143 -12.66 14.60 7.34
N ASP A 144 -12.30 15.40 8.36
CA ASP A 144 -13.22 16.31 9.04
C ASP A 144 -13.43 17.65 8.34
N ASP A 145 -12.56 18.01 7.39
CA ASP A 145 -12.72 19.24 6.60
C ASP A 145 -13.78 19.06 5.48
N GLU A 146 -14.02 17.81 5.05
CA GLU A 146 -14.81 17.49 3.87
C GLU A 146 -15.79 16.32 4.17
N GLY A 147 -16.74 16.06 3.32
CA GLY A 147 -17.66 14.93 3.47
C GLY A 147 -17.29 13.74 2.60
N LEU A 148 -17.96 12.59 2.81
CA LEU A 148 -17.81 11.38 2.00
C LEU A 148 -17.99 11.66 0.51
N ASP A 149 -18.99 12.44 0.13
CA ASP A 149 -19.28 12.73 -1.28
C ASP A 149 -18.16 13.55 -1.94
N LYS A 150 -17.57 14.47 -1.18
CA LYS A 150 -16.42 15.24 -1.65
C LYS A 150 -15.20 14.35 -1.83
N PHE A 151 -14.88 13.50 -0.86
CA PHE A 151 -13.81 12.49 -0.99
C PHE A 151 -14.02 11.63 -2.24
N ARG A 152 -15.22 11.06 -2.41
CA ARG A 152 -15.58 10.20 -3.54
C ARG A 152 -15.35 10.90 -4.88
N SER A 153 -15.84 12.13 -5.00
CA SER A 153 -15.74 12.89 -6.25
C SER A 153 -14.31 13.35 -6.56
N ASP A 154 -13.59 13.83 -5.56
CA ASP A 154 -12.20 14.30 -5.72
C ASP A 154 -11.26 13.14 -6.05
N ALA A 155 -11.36 12.02 -5.33
CA ALA A 155 -10.53 10.86 -5.58
C ALA A 155 -10.82 10.24 -6.96
N ALA A 156 -12.09 10.04 -7.33
CA ALA A 156 -12.46 9.51 -8.64
C ALA A 156 -11.94 10.40 -9.78
N ARG A 157 -12.13 11.73 -9.68
CA ARG A 157 -11.61 12.70 -10.66
C ARG A 157 -10.08 12.61 -10.76
N ARG A 158 -9.37 12.55 -9.64
CA ARG A 158 -7.91 12.49 -9.61
C ARG A 158 -7.39 11.19 -10.20
N LEU A 159 -7.99 10.04 -9.87
CA LEU A 159 -7.63 8.73 -10.40
C LEU A 159 -7.89 8.56 -11.91
N SER A 160 -8.77 9.40 -12.47
CA SER A 160 -9.07 9.44 -13.91
C SER A 160 -8.13 10.36 -14.70
N ALA A 161 -7.44 11.29 -14.02
CA ALA A 161 -6.60 12.30 -14.66
C ALA A 161 -5.20 11.73 -15.02
N PRO A 162 -4.59 12.16 -16.15
CA PRO A 162 -3.20 11.87 -16.44
C PRO A 162 -2.28 12.41 -15.32
N GLY A 163 -1.38 11.56 -14.81
CA GLY A 163 -0.46 11.95 -13.71
C GLY A 163 -1.18 12.25 -12.39
N GLY A 164 -2.45 11.90 -12.26
CA GLY A 164 -3.22 12.08 -11.04
C GLY A 164 -3.10 10.87 -10.12
N PHE A 165 -2.74 11.10 -8.83
CA PHE A 165 -2.62 10.06 -7.82
C PHE A 165 -3.31 10.46 -6.53
N VAL A 166 -3.67 9.48 -5.72
CA VAL A 166 -4.29 9.65 -4.40
C VAL A 166 -3.59 8.73 -3.41
N LEU A 167 -3.14 9.30 -2.29
CA LEU A 167 -2.67 8.53 -1.13
C LEU A 167 -3.68 8.67 -0.01
N ALA A 168 -4.12 7.55 0.55
CA ALA A 168 -5.01 7.51 1.71
C ALA A 168 -4.22 7.21 2.99
N ASN A 169 -4.45 8.01 4.04
CA ASN A 169 -4.04 7.70 5.41
C ASN A 169 -5.30 7.26 6.17
N TYR A 170 -5.33 6.01 6.62
CA TYR A 170 -6.49 5.39 7.24
C TYR A 170 -6.12 4.48 8.41
N LEU A 171 -7.06 4.25 9.31
CA LEU A 171 -6.92 3.33 10.43
C LEU A 171 -7.35 1.92 10.01
N ARG A 172 -6.40 0.97 9.95
CA ARG A 172 -6.63 -0.40 9.48
C ARG A 172 -7.78 -1.12 10.20
N ARG A 173 -7.87 -0.99 11.53
CA ARG A 173 -8.94 -1.66 12.31
C ARG A 173 -10.34 -1.24 11.89
N ALA A 174 -10.51 -0.03 11.35
CA ALA A 174 -11.81 0.47 10.92
C ALA A 174 -12.33 -0.21 9.64
N ILE A 175 -11.46 -0.88 8.88
CA ILE A 175 -11.81 -1.76 7.75
C ILE A 175 -11.61 -3.25 8.10
N GLY A 176 -11.58 -3.58 9.40
CA GLY A 176 -11.45 -4.94 9.90
C GLY A 176 -10.07 -5.58 9.77
N GLN A 177 -9.05 -4.82 9.37
CA GLN A 177 -7.66 -5.27 9.31
C GLN A 177 -6.96 -5.11 10.68
N GLU A 178 -5.73 -5.66 10.79
CA GLU A 178 -4.88 -5.51 11.97
C GLU A 178 -4.62 -4.03 12.32
N THR A 179 -4.44 -3.76 13.59
CA THR A 179 -4.38 -2.42 14.17
C THR A 179 -3.29 -1.51 13.60
N GLY A 180 -3.52 -0.20 13.69
CA GLY A 180 -2.56 0.85 13.37
C GLY A 180 -2.99 1.74 12.21
N GLY A 181 -2.42 2.95 12.17
CA GLY A 181 -2.50 3.85 11.04
C GLY A 181 -1.74 3.28 9.84
N HIS A 182 -2.20 3.59 8.62
CA HIS A 182 -1.56 3.12 7.41
C HIS A 182 -1.73 4.11 6.26
N ILE A 183 -0.71 4.19 5.41
CA ILE A 183 -0.74 5.01 4.21
C ILE A 183 -0.50 4.11 3.00
N SER A 184 -1.40 4.18 2.01
CA SER A 184 -1.23 3.44 0.75
C SER A 184 -1.87 4.19 -0.43
N PRO A 185 -1.40 3.96 -1.66
CA PRO A 185 -2.02 4.51 -2.84
C PRO A 185 -3.41 3.92 -3.08
N LEU A 186 -4.35 4.79 -3.49
CA LEU A 186 -5.57 4.38 -4.17
C LEU A 186 -5.27 4.30 -5.67
N ALA A 187 -5.66 3.22 -6.32
CA ALA A 187 -5.31 2.96 -7.71
C ALA A 187 -6.48 3.02 -8.67
N ALA A 188 -7.68 2.74 -8.20
CA ALA A 188 -8.90 2.78 -8.98
C ALA A 188 -10.13 3.04 -8.11
N TYR A 189 -11.21 3.47 -8.76
CA TYR A 189 -12.54 3.58 -8.16
C TYR A 189 -13.59 3.01 -9.11
N ASP A 190 -14.36 2.04 -8.61
CA ASP A 190 -15.53 1.51 -9.29
C ASP A 190 -16.80 2.17 -8.76
N ALA A 191 -17.43 3.00 -9.60
CA ALA A 191 -18.61 3.77 -9.21
C ALA A 191 -19.86 2.89 -9.02
N LYS A 192 -19.93 1.72 -9.68
CA LYS A 192 -21.08 0.83 -9.60
C LYS A 192 -21.18 0.14 -8.25
N SER A 193 -20.05 -0.30 -7.69
CA SER A 193 -19.98 -0.93 -6.38
C SER A 193 -19.57 0.03 -5.26
N ASP A 194 -19.30 1.30 -5.59
CA ASP A 194 -18.79 2.34 -4.69
C ASP A 194 -17.54 1.90 -3.92
N ARG A 195 -16.53 1.36 -4.64
CA ARG A 195 -15.31 0.80 -4.05
C ARG A 195 -14.04 1.45 -4.59
N PHE A 196 -13.10 1.67 -3.68
CA PHE A 196 -11.72 2.06 -4.02
C PHE A 196 -10.78 0.86 -3.94
N LEU A 197 -9.83 0.79 -4.88
CA LEU A 197 -8.73 -0.17 -4.84
C LEU A 197 -7.56 0.43 -4.08
N ILE A 198 -7.16 -0.21 -2.98
CA ILE A 198 -5.95 0.08 -2.23
C ILE A 198 -4.82 -0.81 -2.73
N LEU A 199 -3.70 -0.24 -3.15
CA LEU A 199 -2.44 -0.96 -3.35
C LEU A 199 -1.66 -0.97 -2.05
N ASP A 200 -1.97 -1.92 -1.18
CA ASP A 200 -1.38 -2.00 0.16
C ASP A 200 0.12 -2.28 0.11
N VAL A 201 0.94 -1.32 0.53
CA VAL A 201 2.40 -1.45 0.55
C VAL A 201 2.92 -2.38 1.65
N SER A 202 2.10 -2.75 2.65
CA SER A 202 2.41 -3.83 3.60
C SER A 202 2.08 -5.21 3.01
N ARG A 203 2.60 -5.52 1.83
CA ARG A 203 2.29 -6.73 1.06
C ARG A 203 2.51 -8.03 1.82
N TYR A 204 3.35 -8.02 2.82
CA TYR A 204 3.56 -9.15 3.74
C TYR A 204 2.41 -9.34 4.75
N LYS A 205 1.54 -8.33 4.94
CA LYS A 205 0.34 -8.41 5.80
C LYS A 205 -0.92 -8.70 4.99
N TYR A 206 -1.18 -7.89 3.95
CA TYR A 206 -2.40 -7.96 3.16
C TYR A 206 -2.12 -7.78 1.66
N PRO A 207 -2.89 -8.46 0.79
CA PRO A 207 -2.87 -8.20 -0.64
C PRO A 207 -3.53 -6.82 -0.94
N PRO A 208 -3.41 -6.31 -2.18
CA PRO A 208 -4.25 -5.23 -2.66
C PRO A 208 -5.73 -5.59 -2.56
N VAL A 209 -6.56 -4.65 -2.09
CA VAL A 209 -7.97 -4.89 -1.80
C VAL A 209 -8.88 -3.76 -2.27
N TRP A 210 -10.09 -4.14 -2.62
CA TRP A 210 -11.22 -3.23 -2.78
C TRP A 210 -11.96 -3.06 -1.46
N VAL A 211 -12.20 -1.81 -1.09
CA VAL A 211 -12.93 -1.39 0.11
C VAL A 211 -14.04 -0.43 -0.31
N THR A 212 -15.19 -0.44 0.34
CA THR A 212 -16.26 0.51 0.03
C THR A 212 -15.83 1.94 0.39
N ALA A 213 -16.31 2.94 -0.38
CA ALA A 213 -16.00 4.34 -0.10
C ALA A 213 -16.45 4.78 1.30
N PRO A 214 -17.62 4.38 1.82
CA PRO A 214 -18.02 4.68 3.19
C PRO A 214 -17.09 4.09 4.26
N GLU A 215 -16.67 2.81 4.11
CA GLU A 215 -15.75 2.16 5.05
C GLU A 215 -14.37 2.82 5.05
N LEU A 216 -13.83 3.10 3.86
CA LEU A 216 -12.54 3.79 3.74
C LEU A 216 -12.61 5.21 4.31
N TYR A 217 -13.69 5.95 4.02
CA TYR A 217 -13.88 7.28 4.57
C TYR A 217 -14.01 7.25 6.10
N ALA A 218 -14.76 6.32 6.66
CA ALA A 218 -14.86 6.14 8.11
C ALA A 218 -13.49 5.83 8.74
N ALA A 219 -12.65 5.04 8.05
CA ALA A 219 -11.29 4.73 8.49
C ALA A 219 -10.35 5.95 8.42
N MET A 220 -10.52 6.83 7.44
CA MET A 220 -9.82 8.12 7.37
C MET A 220 -10.36 9.12 8.39
N ASN A 221 -11.66 9.08 8.69
CA ASN A 221 -12.30 9.97 9.66
C ASN A 221 -12.05 9.54 11.12
N THR A 222 -10.83 9.10 11.39
CA THR A 222 -10.35 8.70 12.73
C THR A 222 -9.24 9.62 13.19
N ILE A 223 -9.18 9.88 14.50
CA ILE A 223 -8.13 10.71 15.09
C ILE A 223 -6.77 10.05 14.88
N ASP A 224 -5.81 10.84 14.43
CA ASP A 224 -4.40 10.49 14.34
C ASP A 224 -3.68 11.04 15.56
N GLY A 225 -3.36 10.16 16.52
CA GLY A 225 -2.79 10.56 17.82
C GLY A 225 -1.45 11.30 17.71
N ASP A 226 -0.71 11.04 16.63
CA ASP A 226 0.59 11.67 16.35
C ASP A 226 0.47 12.98 15.54
N ASN A 227 -0.75 13.45 15.26
CA ASN A 227 -1.05 14.61 14.41
C ASN A 227 -1.88 15.69 15.15
N ASP A 228 -1.48 16.06 16.36
CA ASP A 228 -2.12 17.11 17.17
C ASP A 228 -3.66 16.93 17.31
N GLY A 229 -4.12 15.68 17.32
CA GLY A 229 -5.53 15.33 17.39
C GLY A 229 -6.33 15.53 16.11
N ARG A 230 -5.69 15.89 15.00
CA ARG A 230 -6.34 15.95 13.67
C ARG A 230 -6.73 14.56 13.17
N ARG A 231 -7.74 14.54 12.32
CA ARG A 231 -8.13 13.29 11.67
C ARG A 231 -7.19 12.95 10.51
N ARG A 232 -7.16 11.67 10.17
CA ARG A 232 -6.53 11.17 8.94
C ARG A 232 -7.28 11.70 7.72
N GLY A 233 -6.95 11.25 6.55
CA GLY A 233 -7.57 11.73 5.32
C GLY A 233 -6.81 11.25 4.09
N TYR A 234 -6.73 12.09 3.08
CA TYR A 234 -6.11 11.75 1.80
C TYR A 234 -5.33 12.92 1.22
N VAL A 235 -4.42 12.58 0.33
CA VAL A 235 -3.63 13.56 -0.43
C VAL A 235 -3.92 13.36 -1.91
N LEU A 236 -4.31 14.43 -2.58
CA LEU A 236 -4.45 14.50 -4.04
C LEU A 236 -3.14 15.00 -4.63
N ILE A 237 -2.58 14.29 -5.61
CA ILE A 237 -1.26 14.56 -6.16
C ILE A 237 -1.36 14.69 -7.68
N GLY A 238 -0.64 15.66 -8.23
CA GLY A 238 -0.49 15.90 -9.66
C GLY A 238 0.93 16.30 -10.04
N PRO A 239 1.21 16.44 -11.34
CA PRO A 239 2.47 16.98 -11.84
C PRO A 239 2.66 18.44 -11.44
#